data_98a458efa7dfeb0c7cc65b10ffff66e3
#
_entry.id   98a458efa7dfeb0c7cc65b10ffff66e3
#
_cell.length_a   1.000
_cell.length_b   1.000
_cell.length_c   1.000
_cell.angle_alpha   90.00
_cell.angle_beta   90.00
_cell.angle_gamma   90.00
#
_symmetry.space_group_name_H-M   'P 1'
#
loop_
_entity.id
_entity.type
_entity.pdbx_description
1 polymer ?
#
loop_
_entity_poly.entity_id
_entity_poly.type
_entity_poly.pdbx_seq_one_letter_code
_entity_poly.pdbx_strand_id
1 'polypeptide(L)'
;MLIVEDEVMLALELEAELQSMGIMVCGIAPNIGDAVALTMKEKPNLVMMDVHLEGPQDGVEIARWLGEMYGVPVVFVTAYADNKILLERIHKLIPGAPVLSKPLDSSHLSETIADLKNRPPPSGFMSRR
;
A
#
# COMPACT_ATOMS: atom_id res chain seq x y z
N MET A 1 4.40 7.17 5.44
CA MET A 1 3.99 5.95 4.72
C MET A 1 3.92 4.78 5.67
N LEU A 2 2.89 3.96 5.56
CA LEU A 2 2.75 2.72 6.31
C LEU A 2 3.13 1.55 5.42
N ILE A 3 3.89 0.59 5.95
CA ILE A 3 4.24 -0.64 5.24
C ILE A 3 3.42 -1.78 5.84
N VAL A 4 2.71 -2.53 5.01
CA VAL A 4 1.98 -3.72 5.43
C VAL A 4 2.62 -4.93 4.76
N GLU A 5 3.38 -5.69 5.54
CA GLU A 5 4.20 -6.82 5.08
C GLU A 5 4.42 -7.78 6.24
N ASP A 6 4.07 -9.04 6.06
CA ASP A 6 4.20 -10.05 7.11
C ASP A 6 5.62 -10.62 7.25
N GLU A 7 6.44 -10.48 6.23
CA GLU A 7 7.82 -10.95 6.25
C GLU A 7 8.74 -9.87 6.78
N VAL A 8 9.26 -10.07 8.00
CA VAL A 8 10.02 -9.03 8.72
C VAL A 8 11.23 -8.53 7.93
N MET A 9 11.98 -9.43 7.32
CA MET A 9 13.19 -9.01 6.58
C MET A 9 12.84 -8.15 5.37
N LEU A 10 11.79 -8.49 4.65
CA LEU A 10 11.33 -7.69 3.52
C LEU A 10 10.81 -6.33 3.98
N ALA A 11 10.08 -6.30 5.09
CA ALA A 11 9.57 -5.04 5.63
C ALA A 11 10.72 -4.09 6.00
N LEU A 12 11.77 -4.62 6.62
CA LEU A 12 12.93 -3.82 7.00
C LEU A 12 13.71 -3.34 5.78
N GLU A 13 13.82 -4.16 4.74
CA GLU A 13 14.46 -3.75 3.49
C GLU A 13 13.67 -2.63 2.81
N LEU A 14 12.35 -2.74 2.77
CA LEU A 14 11.49 -1.70 2.23
C LEU A 14 11.61 -0.41 3.02
N GLU A 15 11.62 -0.50 4.33
CA GLU A 15 11.79 0.67 5.18
C GLU A 15 13.11 1.39 4.90
N ALA A 16 14.21 0.64 4.81
CA ALA A 16 15.52 1.21 4.52
C ALA A 16 15.54 1.89 3.15
N GLU A 17 14.94 1.25 2.15
CA GLU A 17 14.85 1.80 0.80
C GLU A 17 14.08 3.12 0.79
N LEU A 18 12.92 3.15 1.43
CA LEU A 18 12.08 4.34 1.50
C LEU A 18 12.78 5.47 2.25
N GLN A 19 13.44 5.15 3.35
CA GLN A 19 14.20 6.14 4.12
C GLN A 19 15.36 6.72 3.32
N SER A 20 16.01 5.89 2.51
CA SER A 20 17.09 6.38 1.64
C SER A 20 16.60 7.36 0.58
N MET A 21 15.32 7.30 0.26
CA MET A 21 14.67 8.22 -0.68
C MET A 21 14.07 9.44 0.01
N GLY A 22 14.28 9.59 1.32
CA GLY A 22 13.74 10.70 2.09
C GLY A 22 12.28 10.54 2.48
N ILE A 23 11.75 9.33 2.38
CA ILE A 23 10.35 9.06 2.72
C ILE A 23 10.26 8.58 4.16
N MET A 24 9.37 9.22 4.93
CA MET A 24 9.17 8.84 6.32
C MET A 24 8.24 7.64 6.41
N VAL A 25 8.68 6.60 7.12
CA VAL A 25 7.88 5.42 7.40
C VAL A 25 7.34 5.52 8.82
N CYS A 26 6.02 5.54 8.96
CA CYS A 26 5.40 5.71 10.27
C CYS A 26 5.18 4.38 11.01
N GLY A 27 5.35 3.27 10.32
CA GLY A 27 5.23 1.96 10.97
C GLY A 27 5.24 0.83 9.98
N ILE A 28 5.37 -0.37 10.52
CA ILE A 28 5.30 -1.63 9.78
C ILE A 28 4.22 -2.47 10.44
N ALA A 29 3.26 -2.93 9.64
CA ALA A 29 2.17 -3.78 10.12
C ALA A 29 2.31 -5.17 9.49
N PRO A 30 2.48 -6.23 10.28
CA PRO A 30 2.59 -7.58 9.73
C PRO A 30 1.23 -8.24 9.44
N ASN A 31 0.15 -7.65 9.89
CA ASN A 31 -1.19 -8.21 9.74
C ASN A 31 -2.24 -7.09 9.66
N ILE A 32 -3.48 -7.48 9.38
CA ILE A 32 -4.56 -6.51 9.22
C ILE A 32 -4.87 -5.73 10.49
N GLY A 33 -4.85 -6.39 11.64
CA GLY A 33 -5.16 -5.72 12.90
C GLY A 33 -4.19 -4.59 13.20
N ASP A 34 -2.90 -4.84 13.00
CA ASP A 34 -1.87 -3.83 13.18
C ASP A 34 -1.94 -2.75 12.11
N ALA A 35 -2.29 -3.13 10.87
CA ALA A 35 -2.46 -2.16 9.78
C ALA A 35 -3.57 -1.17 10.09
N VAL A 36 -4.70 -1.65 10.58
CA VAL A 36 -5.84 -0.80 10.97
C VAL A 36 -5.46 0.09 12.14
N ALA A 37 -4.84 -0.48 13.17
CA ALA A 37 -4.44 0.28 14.35
C ALA A 37 -3.46 1.40 14.02
N LEU A 38 -2.45 1.09 13.19
CA LEU A 38 -1.48 2.09 12.76
C LEU A 38 -2.08 3.14 11.84
N THR A 39 -3.02 2.76 10.99
CA THR A 39 -3.72 3.71 10.13
C THR A 39 -4.51 4.71 10.95
N MET A 40 -5.20 4.24 11.97
CA MET A 40 -5.96 5.11 12.87
C MET A 40 -5.07 6.02 13.68
N LYS A 41 -3.96 5.51 14.18
CA LYS A 41 -3.06 6.25 15.05
C LYS A 41 -2.17 7.22 14.29
N GLU A 42 -1.52 6.76 13.24
CA GLU A 42 -0.49 7.52 12.53
C GLU A 42 -1.04 8.32 11.35
N LYS A 43 -2.23 7.98 10.87
CA LYS A 43 -2.88 8.65 9.75
C LYS A 43 -1.95 8.78 8.54
N PRO A 44 -1.43 7.66 8.02
CA PRO A 44 -0.49 7.72 6.91
C PRO A 44 -1.13 8.31 5.67
N ASN A 45 -0.35 8.95 4.84
CA ASN A 45 -0.81 9.50 3.56
C ASN A 45 -0.66 8.51 2.40
N LEU A 46 -0.05 7.37 2.65
CA LEU A 46 0.15 6.33 1.65
C LEU A 46 0.45 5.02 2.35
N VAL A 47 -0.11 3.93 1.84
CA VAL A 47 0.15 2.57 2.33
C VAL A 47 0.82 1.76 1.24
N MET A 48 1.92 1.09 1.58
CA MET A 48 2.54 0.11 0.72
C MET A 48 2.09 -1.26 1.20
N MET A 49 1.36 -1.98 0.35
CA MET A 49 0.65 -3.20 0.73
C MET A 49 1.20 -4.41 0.01
N ASP A 50 1.66 -5.40 0.77
CA ASP A 50 1.92 -6.72 0.22
C ASP A 50 0.57 -7.39 -0.11
N VAL A 51 0.46 -7.96 -1.29
CA VAL A 51 -0.76 -8.63 -1.72
C VAL A 51 -0.99 -9.92 -0.93
N HIS A 52 0.07 -10.64 -0.64
CA HIS A 52 0.00 -11.95 0.03
C HIS A 52 0.34 -11.86 1.51
N LEU A 53 -0.65 -11.55 2.32
CA LEU A 53 -0.51 -11.53 3.77
C LEU A 53 -1.01 -12.84 4.36
N GLU A 54 -0.48 -13.22 5.51
CA GLU A 54 -0.97 -14.36 6.26
C GLU A 54 -2.35 -14.05 6.83
N GLY A 55 -3.18 -15.08 6.92
CA GLY A 55 -4.51 -14.98 7.48
C GLY A 55 -5.61 -15.11 6.44
N PRO A 56 -6.87 -15.02 6.86
CA PRO A 56 -8.02 -15.24 5.98
C PRO A 56 -8.27 -14.11 4.99
N GLN A 57 -7.71 -12.94 5.25
CA GLN A 57 -7.90 -11.77 4.37
C GLN A 57 -6.63 -11.47 3.62
N ASP A 58 -6.76 -11.11 2.36
CA ASP A 58 -5.61 -10.74 1.55
C ASP A 58 -5.42 -9.23 1.48
N GLY A 59 -4.25 -8.82 0.97
CA GLY A 59 -3.89 -7.41 0.91
C GLY A 59 -4.82 -6.57 0.05
N VAL A 60 -5.44 -7.16 -0.98
CA VAL A 60 -6.33 -6.41 -1.87
C VAL A 60 -7.60 -5.98 -1.14
N GLU A 61 -8.21 -6.89 -0.39
CA GLU A 61 -9.40 -6.57 0.39
C GLU A 61 -9.11 -5.57 1.50
N ILE A 62 -7.99 -5.74 2.17
CA ILE A 62 -7.56 -4.81 3.21
C ILE A 62 -7.34 -3.42 2.63
N ALA A 63 -6.66 -3.33 1.50
CA ALA A 63 -6.40 -2.06 0.84
C ALA A 63 -7.69 -1.36 0.42
N ARG A 64 -8.65 -2.11 -0.10
CA ARG A 64 -9.95 -1.57 -0.46
C ARG A 64 -10.63 -0.97 0.77
N TRP A 65 -10.65 -1.71 1.86
CA TRP A 65 -11.27 -1.27 3.10
C TRP A 65 -10.60 -0.03 3.66
N LEU A 66 -9.27 0.01 3.69
CA LEU A 66 -8.52 1.18 4.16
C LEU A 66 -8.82 2.41 3.29
N GLY A 67 -8.90 2.22 1.99
CA GLY A 67 -9.24 3.31 1.07
C GLY A 67 -10.64 3.83 1.29
N GLU A 68 -11.62 2.95 1.49
CA GLU A 68 -13.01 3.33 1.71
C GLU A 68 -13.23 3.98 3.07
N MET A 69 -12.59 3.46 4.11
CA MET A 69 -12.80 3.95 5.47
C MET A 69 -11.94 5.16 5.83
N TYR A 70 -10.74 5.23 5.33
CA TYR A 70 -9.78 6.28 5.72
C TYR A 70 -9.30 7.13 4.56
N GLY A 71 -9.66 6.78 3.33
CA GLY A 71 -9.26 7.54 2.16
C GLY A 71 -7.77 7.51 1.85
N VAL A 72 -7.05 6.54 2.40
CA VAL A 72 -5.62 6.47 2.18
C VAL A 72 -5.33 5.73 0.87
N PRO A 73 -4.52 6.31 -0.03
CA PRO A 73 -4.13 5.61 -1.24
C PRO A 73 -3.18 4.46 -0.94
N VAL A 74 -3.26 3.41 -1.75
CA VAL A 74 -2.47 2.20 -1.57
C VAL A 74 -1.67 1.91 -2.83
N VAL A 75 -0.40 1.57 -2.66
CA VAL A 75 0.42 0.98 -3.71
C VAL A 75 0.68 -0.47 -3.35
N PHE A 76 0.41 -1.37 -4.29
CA PHE A 76 0.65 -2.79 -4.09
C PHE A 76 2.06 -3.19 -4.48
N VAL A 77 2.62 -4.13 -3.74
CA VAL A 77 3.93 -4.71 -4.04
C VAL A 77 3.76 -6.22 -4.06
N THR A 78 4.18 -6.86 -5.14
CA THR A 78 4.00 -8.30 -5.28
C THR A 78 5.07 -8.92 -6.19
N ALA A 79 5.41 -10.18 -5.93
CA ALA A 79 6.24 -10.96 -6.85
C ALA A 79 5.45 -11.39 -8.10
N TYR A 80 4.14 -11.20 -8.12
CA TYR A 80 3.24 -11.66 -9.17
C TYR A 80 2.60 -10.50 -9.94
N ALA A 81 3.36 -9.44 -10.17
CA ALA A 81 2.84 -8.22 -10.83
C ALA A 81 2.42 -8.44 -12.29
N ASP A 82 2.77 -9.57 -12.89
CA ASP A 82 2.37 -9.95 -14.24
C ASP A 82 1.17 -10.92 -14.28
N ASN A 83 0.64 -11.29 -13.11
CA ASN A 83 -0.49 -12.20 -13.04
C ASN A 83 -1.79 -11.47 -13.42
N LYS A 84 -2.40 -11.89 -14.52
CA LYS A 84 -3.59 -11.22 -15.06
C LYS A 84 -4.79 -11.27 -14.13
N ILE A 85 -5.00 -12.39 -13.47
CA ILE A 85 -6.14 -12.55 -12.56
C ILE A 85 -6.02 -11.59 -11.39
N LEU A 86 -4.82 -11.49 -10.82
CA LEU A 86 -4.54 -10.58 -9.74
C LEU A 86 -4.72 -9.12 -10.17
N LEU A 87 -4.17 -8.74 -11.31
CA LEU A 87 -4.27 -7.38 -11.82
C LEU A 87 -5.72 -6.99 -12.11
N GLU A 88 -6.50 -7.90 -12.69
CA GLU A 88 -7.91 -7.64 -12.94
C GLU A 88 -8.68 -7.44 -11.65
N ARG A 89 -8.39 -8.23 -10.63
CA ARG A 89 -9.03 -8.11 -9.33
C ARG A 89 -8.71 -6.77 -8.67
N ILE A 90 -7.44 -6.37 -8.70
CA ILE A 90 -7.02 -5.08 -8.17
C ILE A 90 -7.71 -3.95 -8.93
N HIS A 91 -7.69 -4.00 -10.24
CA HIS A 91 -8.31 -2.96 -11.07
C HIS A 91 -9.81 -2.85 -10.81
N LYS A 92 -10.47 -3.97 -10.62
CA LYS A 92 -11.91 -3.99 -10.34
C LYS A 92 -12.25 -3.41 -8.97
N LEU A 93 -11.49 -3.80 -7.94
CA LEU A 93 -11.78 -3.40 -6.57
C LEU A 93 -11.20 -2.02 -6.20
N ILE A 94 -10.06 -1.67 -6.78
CA ILE A 94 -9.38 -0.41 -6.50
C ILE A 94 -8.86 0.16 -7.81
N PRO A 95 -9.73 0.77 -8.63
CA PRO A 95 -9.31 1.31 -9.92
C PRO A 95 -8.20 2.34 -9.76
N GLY A 96 -7.17 2.20 -10.57
CA GLY A 96 -6.04 3.13 -10.58
C GLY A 96 -4.97 2.86 -9.52
N ALA A 97 -5.12 1.82 -8.69
CA ALA A 97 -4.09 1.48 -7.71
C ALA A 97 -2.85 0.95 -8.44
N PRO A 98 -1.66 1.52 -8.18
CA PRO A 98 -0.44 1.03 -8.81
C PRO A 98 -0.01 -0.30 -8.22
N VAL A 99 0.63 -1.12 -9.05
CA VAL A 99 1.16 -2.43 -8.66
C VAL A 99 2.63 -2.47 -9.05
N LEU A 100 3.49 -2.64 -8.07
CA LEU A 100 4.93 -2.72 -8.26
C LEU A 100 5.41 -4.15 -8.08
N SER A 101 6.38 -4.54 -8.90
CA SER A 101 7.01 -5.86 -8.83
C SER A 101 8.07 -5.93 -7.77
N LYS A 102 8.22 -7.07 -7.13
CA LYS A 102 9.39 -7.39 -6.31
C LYS A 102 10.46 -8.02 -7.20
N PRO A 103 11.74 -7.69 -7.03
CA PRO A 103 12.28 -6.67 -6.13
C PRO A 103 11.98 -5.27 -6.63
N LEU A 104 11.89 -4.32 -5.70
CA LEU A 104 11.53 -2.95 -6.05
C LEU A 104 12.65 -2.23 -6.79
N ASP A 105 12.24 -1.45 -7.80
CA ASP A 105 13.10 -0.52 -8.52
C ASP A 105 12.88 0.86 -7.90
N SER A 106 13.92 1.47 -7.36
CA SER A 106 13.84 2.76 -6.69
C SER A 106 13.28 3.86 -7.58
N SER A 107 13.67 3.88 -8.85
CA SER A 107 13.18 4.89 -9.81
C SER A 107 11.69 4.73 -10.04
N HIS A 108 11.22 3.52 -10.25
CA HIS A 108 9.81 3.24 -10.47
C HIS A 108 8.98 3.56 -9.22
N LEU A 109 9.49 3.21 -8.05
CA LEU A 109 8.84 3.52 -6.79
C LEU A 109 8.72 5.03 -6.59
N SER A 110 9.78 5.77 -6.87
CA SER A 110 9.80 7.22 -6.74
C SER A 110 8.78 7.88 -7.67
N GLU A 111 8.72 7.44 -8.92
CA GLU A 111 7.75 7.95 -9.91
C GLU A 111 6.32 7.65 -9.47
N THR A 112 6.08 6.44 -8.98
CA THR A 112 4.76 6.01 -8.53
C THR A 112 4.29 6.85 -7.35
N ILE A 113 5.16 7.10 -6.39
CA ILE A 113 4.81 7.91 -5.22
C ILE A 113 4.51 9.36 -5.63
N ALA A 114 5.33 9.92 -6.52
CA ALA A 114 5.11 11.28 -7.02
C ALA A 114 3.76 11.39 -7.74
N ASP A 115 3.42 10.39 -8.55
CA ASP A 115 2.15 10.33 -9.25
C ASP A 115 0.96 10.28 -8.30
N LEU A 116 1.05 9.46 -7.25
CA LEU A 116 -0.01 9.36 -6.26
C LEU A 116 -0.22 10.65 -5.48
N LYS A 117 0.84 11.37 -5.17
CA LYS A 117 0.75 12.66 -4.48
C LYS A 117 0.04 13.71 -5.30
N ASN A 118 0.08 13.60 -6.61
CA ASN A 118 -0.52 14.56 -7.52
C ASN A 118 -1.95 14.20 -7.93
N ARG A 119 -2.47 13.07 -7.46
CA ARG A 119 -3.84 12.65 -7.77
C ARG A 119 -4.83 13.31 -6.83
N PRO A 120 -6.06 13.59 -7.32
CA PRO A 120 -7.12 14.02 -6.42
C PRO A 120 -7.52 12.86 -5.49
N PRO A 121 -8.10 13.14 -4.31
CA PRO A 121 -8.56 12.09 -3.44
C PRO A 121 -9.67 11.25 -4.09
N PRO A 122 -9.85 9.98 -3.66
CA PRO A 122 -10.92 9.14 -4.17
C PRO A 122 -12.28 9.80 -4.01
N SER A 123 -13.15 9.62 -5.01
CA SER A 123 -14.42 10.34 -5.07
C SER A 123 -15.39 10.04 -3.93
N GLY A 124 -15.30 8.92 -3.27
CA GLY A 124 -16.20 8.60 -2.17
C GLY A 124 -15.74 9.09 -0.81
N PHE A 125 -14.65 9.82 -0.77
CA PHE A 125 -13.94 10.12 0.47
C PHE A 125 -14.21 11.50 1.06
N MET A 126 -14.63 12.44 0.28
CA MET A 126 -14.70 13.81 0.72
C MET A 126 -15.65 14.05 1.84
N SER A 127 -16.60 13.20 2.07
CA SER A 127 -17.55 13.35 3.16
C SER A 127 -16.90 13.34 4.53
N ARG A 128 -15.63 13.05 4.60
CA ARG A 128 -14.89 13.03 5.85
C ARG A 128 -14.43 14.36 6.34
N ARG A 129 -14.67 15.35 5.64
CA ARG A 129 -14.24 16.70 5.99
C ARG A 129 -14.89 17.23 7.23
#